data_79ec5fb11634cf86c3d6fba151c63ce4
#
_entry.id   79ec5fb11634cf86c3d6fba151c63ce4
#
_cell.length_a   1.000
_cell.length_b   1.000
_cell.length_c   1.000
_cell.angle_alpha   90.00
_cell.angle_beta   90.00
_cell.angle_gamma   90.00
#
_symmetry.space_group_name_H-M   'P 1'
#
loop_
_entity.id
_entity.type
_entity.pdbx_description
1 polymer ?
#
loop_
_entity_poly.entity_id
_entity_poly.type
_entity_poly.pdbx_seq_one_letter_code
_entity_poly.pdbx_strand_id
1 'polypeptide(L)'
;MGGLVVVQPLRHKRRCAECRGGPLSLLVLEEGMPRCLDCADLGHLVFLPRGDAALTRRSREESVLWAVVVRFNRRRSRYERQGVLVEEAALARAEARCLADAEARRRRRARDAGRRAVEDERFVADFAAEVRRLFPGCPAERALAIAAHAGARGSGRVGRSAAGRALSEEAVTSAVVASVRHTDTPYDQLIMSGVPRWEARERIAETVREVVRGWGGRPLRALVAGHRRAGAGPTNRTRETREGRGEVIG
;
A
#
# COMPACT_ATOMS: atom_id res chain seq x y z
N MET A 1 -14.72 -19.22 0.90
CA MET A 1 -16.00 -18.81 1.50
C MET A 1 -16.16 -17.30 1.24
N GLY A 2 -17.09 -16.93 0.33
CA GLY A 2 -17.41 -15.52 0.05
C GLY A 2 -18.19 -14.97 1.24
N GLY A 3 -17.63 -14.01 1.97
CA GLY A 3 -18.35 -13.33 3.04
C GLY A 3 -19.35 -12.33 2.46
N LEU A 4 -20.44 -12.08 3.19
CA LEU A 4 -21.41 -11.03 2.85
C LEU A 4 -20.72 -9.66 2.76
N VAL A 5 -21.07 -8.89 1.73
CA VAL A 5 -20.49 -7.57 1.49
C VAL A 5 -21.58 -6.51 1.54
N VAL A 6 -21.36 -5.53 2.40
CA VAL A 6 -22.20 -4.35 2.55
C VAL A 6 -21.44 -3.14 2.00
N VAL A 7 -22.09 -2.32 1.21
CA VAL A 7 -21.50 -1.14 0.58
C VAL A 7 -21.90 0.12 1.32
N GLN A 8 -20.92 0.92 1.69
CA GLN A 8 -21.13 2.30 2.12
C GLN A 8 -21.08 3.19 0.86
N PRO A 9 -22.22 3.77 0.42
CA PRO A 9 -22.26 4.55 -0.80
C PRO A 9 -21.50 5.88 -0.65
N LEU A 10 -20.93 6.38 -1.73
CA LEU A 10 -20.24 7.69 -1.75
C LEU A 10 -21.22 8.88 -1.64
N ARG A 11 -22.45 8.66 -2.07
CA ARG A 11 -23.55 9.65 -2.00
C ARG A 11 -24.77 8.98 -1.38
N HIS A 12 -25.31 9.56 -0.32
CA HIS A 12 -26.50 9.07 0.38
C HIS A 12 -27.78 9.44 -0.38
N LYS A 13 -27.92 9.03 -1.65
CA LYS A 13 -29.11 9.30 -2.48
C LYS A 13 -29.88 8.04 -2.87
N ARG A 14 -29.34 6.85 -2.53
CA ARG A 14 -29.99 5.58 -2.88
C ARG A 14 -31.10 5.23 -1.92
N ARG A 15 -32.17 4.69 -2.45
CA ARG A 15 -33.31 4.13 -1.71
C ARG A 15 -33.34 2.63 -1.87
N CYS A 16 -33.90 1.95 -0.89
CA CYS A 16 -34.11 0.50 -0.96
C CYS A 16 -35.06 0.15 -2.12
N ALA A 17 -34.68 -0.83 -2.92
CA ALA A 17 -35.51 -1.27 -4.04
C ALA A 17 -36.81 -1.94 -3.57
N GLU A 18 -36.79 -2.56 -2.37
CA GLU A 18 -37.91 -3.28 -1.80
C GLU A 18 -38.85 -2.35 -1.01
N CYS A 19 -38.40 -1.81 0.13
CA CYS A 19 -39.25 -1.00 1.01
C CYS A 19 -39.33 0.50 0.63
N ARG A 20 -38.58 0.94 -0.38
CA ARG A 20 -38.45 2.35 -0.81
C ARG A 20 -37.86 3.29 0.24
N GLY A 21 -37.46 2.79 1.41
CA GLY A 21 -36.85 3.58 2.48
C GLY A 21 -35.46 4.13 2.08
N GLY A 22 -35.07 5.20 2.75
CA GLY A 22 -33.75 5.85 2.51
C GLY A 22 -33.82 7.35 2.80
N PRO A 23 -32.67 8.03 2.67
CA PRO A 23 -31.43 7.61 2.00
C PRO A 23 -30.60 6.58 2.77
N LEU A 24 -29.99 5.63 2.07
CA LEU A 24 -29.26 4.52 2.69
C LEU A 24 -27.82 4.93 3.01
N SER A 25 -27.39 4.77 4.26
CA SER A 25 -26.00 4.93 4.69
C SER A 25 -25.16 3.66 4.45
N LEU A 26 -25.79 2.50 4.56
CA LEU A 26 -25.26 1.17 4.22
C LEU A 26 -26.29 0.45 3.35
N LEU A 27 -25.83 -0.35 2.42
CA LEU A 27 -26.69 -1.11 1.54
C LEU A 27 -26.04 -2.43 1.10
N VAL A 28 -26.86 -3.40 0.79
CA VAL A 28 -26.49 -4.64 0.10
C VAL A 28 -26.88 -4.49 -1.37
N LEU A 29 -26.05 -5.00 -2.26
CA LEU A 29 -26.39 -5.11 -3.67
C LEU A 29 -26.80 -6.57 -3.97
N GLU A 30 -28.09 -6.79 -4.20
CA GLU A 30 -28.63 -8.06 -4.66
C GLU A 30 -29.09 -7.91 -6.10
N GLU A 31 -28.51 -8.70 -6.98
CA GLU A 31 -28.78 -8.61 -8.45
C GLU A 31 -28.57 -7.18 -8.99
N GLY A 32 -27.64 -6.41 -8.40
CA GLY A 32 -27.37 -5.02 -8.74
C GLY A 32 -28.32 -3.99 -8.14
N MET A 33 -29.40 -4.44 -7.45
CA MET A 33 -30.38 -3.57 -6.81
C MET A 33 -30.00 -3.27 -5.36
N PRO A 34 -30.11 -2.00 -4.90
CA PRO A 34 -29.77 -1.62 -3.54
C PRO A 34 -30.90 -2.05 -2.56
N ARG A 35 -30.53 -2.78 -1.51
CA ARG A 35 -31.42 -3.10 -0.38
C ARG A 35 -30.90 -2.47 0.91
N CYS A 36 -31.79 -2.06 1.80
CA CYS A 36 -31.41 -1.68 3.15
C CYS A 36 -31.00 -2.91 3.97
N LEU A 37 -30.39 -2.69 5.12
CA LEU A 37 -29.96 -3.80 5.97
C LEU A 37 -31.13 -4.64 6.46
N ASP A 38 -32.27 -4.01 6.76
CA ASP A 38 -33.49 -4.71 7.23
C ASP A 38 -34.06 -5.64 6.14
N CYS A 39 -34.20 -5.16 4.90
CA CYS A 39 -34.66 -6.01 3.79
C CYS A 39 -33.64 -7.05 3.32
N ALA A 40 -32.39 -6.94 3.77
CA ALA A 40 -31.33 -7.94 3.54
C ALA A 40 -31.08 -8.82 4.76
N ASP A 41 -31.98 -8.85 5.74
CA ASP A 41 -31.90 -9.62 6.99
C ASP A 41 -30.64 -9.33 7.84
N LEU A 42 -30.02 -8.15 7.65
CA LEU A 42 -28.81 -7.71 8.37
C LEU A 42 -29.07 -6.56 9.36
N GLY A 43 -30.33 -6.13 9.52
CA GLY A 43 -30.72 -4.97 10.34
C GLY A 43 -30.41 -5.12 11.83
N HIS A 44 -30.32 -6.36 12.33
CA HIS A 44 -29.98 -6.67 13.70
C HIS A 44 -28.45 -6.62 14.01
N LEU A 45 -27.61 -6.44 12.98
CA LEU A 45 -26.16 -6.39 13.15
C LEU A 45 -25.69 -4.96 13.45
N VAL A 46 -24.70 -4.85 14.31
CA VAL A 46 -24.06 -3.59 14.68
C VAL A 46 -22.79 -3.34 13.87
N PHE A 47 -22.55 -2.07 13.52
CA PHE A 47 -21.37 -1.70 12.76
C PHE A 47 -20.16 -1.48 13.66
N LEU A 48 -19.13 -2.31 13.49
CA LEU A 48 -17.81 -2.16 14.10
C LEU A 48 -16.86 -1.53 13.07
N PRO A 49 -16.46 -0.25 13.26
CA PRO A 49 -15.53 0.42 12.35
C PRO A 49 -14.13 -0.21 12.40
N ARG A 50 -13.36 0.02 11.35
CA ARG A 50 -11.94 -0.38 11.32
C ARG A 50 -11.15 0.36 12.40
N GLY A 51 -10.20 -0.32 13.02
CA GLY A 51 -9.34 0.23 14.10
C GLY A 51 -8.61 -0.88 14.81
N ASP A 52 -9.23 -1.49 15.81
CA ASP A 52 -8.63 -2.61 16.54
C ASP A 52 -8.78 -3.92 15.75
N ALA A 53 -7.65 -4.44 15.26
CA ALA A 53 -7.61 -5.68 14.50
C ALA A 53 -7.95 -6.91 15.36
N ALA A 54 -7.63 -6.89 16.66
CA ALA A 54 -7.95 -8.00 17.57
C ALA A 54 -9.45 -8.05 17.85
N LEU A 55 -10.06 -6.90 18.15
CA LEU A 55 -11.50 -6.79 18.34
C LEU A 55 -12.26 -7.21 17.08
N THR A 56 -11.89 -6.67 15.93
CA THR A 56 -12.53 -7.03 14.63
C THR A 56 -12.45 -8.53 14.33
N ARG A 57 -11.30 -9.17 14.58
CA ARG A 57 -11.15 -10.61 14.36
C ARG A 57 -12.03 -11.40 15.31
N ARG A 58 -11.97 -11.10 16.61
CA ARG A 58 -12.73 -11.80 17.65
C ARG A 58 -14.24 -11.64 17.46
N SER A 59 -14.71 -10.42 17.18
CA SER A 59 -16.14 -10.20 16.92
C SER A 59 -16.65 -11.03 15.75
N ARG A 60 -15.84 -11.21 14.69
CA ARG A 60 -16.19 -12.10 13.57
C ARG A 60 -16.15 -13.57 13.94
N GLU A 61 -15.20 -13.99 14.77
CA GLU A 61 -15.07 -15.36 15.27
C GLU A 61 -16.25 -15.75 16.17
N GLU A 62 -16.78 -14.80 16.93
CA GLU A 62 -17.90 -14.97 17.87
C GLU A 62 -19.27 -14.80 17.21
N SER A 63 -19.35 -14.15 16.05
CA SER A 63 -20.60 -13.92 15.30
C SER A 63 -20.93 -15.10 14.40
N VAL A 64 -22.18 -15.55 14.45
CA VAL A 64 -22.72 -16.54 13.50
C VAL A 64 -22.93 -15.87 12.15
N LEU A 65 -23.54 -14.68 12.16
CA LEU A 65 -23.74 -13.85 10.96
C LEU A 65 -22.89 -12.58 11.05
N TRP A 66 -22.15 -12.28 9.99
CA TRP A 66 -21.35 -11.07 9.88
C TRP A 66 -21.16 -10.68 8.41
N ALA A 67 -20.91 -9.39 8.18
CA ALA A 67 -20.64 -8.87 6.84
C ALA A 67 -19.46 -7.90 6.84
N VAL A 68 -18.76 -7.79 5.70
CA VAL A 68 -17.70 -6.78 5.51
C VAL A 68 -18.30 -5.51 4.95
N VAL A 69 -18.04 -4.37 5.59
CA VAL A 69 -18.43 -3.07 5.07
C VAL A 69 -17.29 -2.47 4.24
N VAL A 70 -17.60 -2.14 2.99
CA VAL A 70 -16.65 -1.59 2.03
C VAL A 70 -17.13 -0.24 1.47
N ARG A 71 -16.18 0.60 1.09
CA ARG A 71 -16.44 1.87 0.40
C ARG A 71 -15.50 2.00 -0.79
N PHE A 72 -16.01 2.47 -1.93
CA PHE A 72 -15.19 2.69 -3.11
C PHE A 72 -14.26 3.89 -2.94
N ASN A 73 -12.96 3.68 -3.10
CA ASN A 73 -11.96 4.74 -3.13
C ASN A 73 -11.68 5.14 -4.58
N ARG A 74 -12.17 6.32 -5.01
CA ARG A 74 -12.01 6.81 -6.38
C ARG A 74 -10.55 7.02 -6.77
N ARG A 75 -9.72 7.51 -5.84
CA ARG A 75 -8.30 7.79 -6.11
C ARG A 75 -7.50 6.52 -6.39
N ARG A 76 -7.88 5.40 -5.75
CA ARG A 76 -7.21 4.10 -5.88
C ARG A 76 -7.96 3.12 -6.78
N SER A 77 -9.11 3.53 -7.32
CA SER A 77 -10.02 2.71 -8.15
C SER A 77 -10.33 1.35 -7.57
N ARG A 78 -10.52 1.25 -6.25
CA ARG A 78 -10.81 -0.01 -5.55
C ARG A 78 -11.72 0.18 -4.35
N TYR A 79 -12.36 -0.90 -3.93
CA TYR A 79 -13.08 -0.95 -2.66
C TYR A 79 -12.10 -1.08 -1.49
N GLU A 80 -12.33 -0.29 -0.45
CA GLU A 80 -11.56 -0.33 0.80
C GLU A 80 -12.49 -0.68 1.96
N ARG A 81 -12.02 -1.58 2.81
CA ARG A 81 -12.75 -2.00 4.01
C ARG A 81 -12.88 -0.84 4.99
N GLN A 82 -14.11 -0.60 5.45
CA GLN A 82 -14.45 0.41 6.46
C GLN A 82 -14.67 -0.20 7.84
N GLY A 83 -15.09 -1.45 7.90
CA GLY A 83 -15.39 -2.16 9.13
C GLY A 83 -16.08 -3.49 8.86
N VAL A 84 -16.82 -3.95 9.85
CA VAL A 84 -17.66 -5.16 9.76
C VAL A 84 -19.01 -4.89 10.43
N LEU A 85 -20.03 -5.59 9.98
CA LEU A 85 -21.27 -5.81 10.73
C LEU A 85 -21.13 -7.12 11.48
N VAL A 86 -21.50 -7.14 12.75
CA VAL A 86 -21.44 -8.30 13.65
C VAL A 86 -22.63 -8.30 14.59
N GLU A 87 -22.93 -9.43 15.21
CA GLU A 87 -23.95 -9.50 16.26
C GLU A 87 -23.49 -8.74 17.51
N GLU A 88 -24.38 -8.00 18.14
CA GLU A 88 -24.08 -7.19 19.33
C GLU A 88 -23.55 -8.03 20.49
N ALA A 89 -24.14 -9.20 20.73
CA ALA A 89 -23.67 -10.13 21.75
C ALA A 89 -22.26 -10.66 21.46
N ALA A 90 -21.92 -10.89 20.19
CA ALA A 90 -20.58 -11.31 19.79
C ALA A 90 -19.55 -10.18 19.98
N LEU A 91 -19.94 -8.94 19.68
CA LEU A 91 -19.11 -7.77 19.93
C LEU A 91 -18.81 -7.63 21.44
N ALA A 92 -19.82 -7.71 22.29
CA ALA A 92 -19.67 -7.61 23.74
C ALA A 92 -18.71 -8.70 24.31
N ARG A 93 -18.86 -9.96 23.86
CA ARG A 93 -17.94 -11.03 24.25
C ARG A 93 -16.50 -10.77 23.78
N ALA A 94 -16.35 -10.29 22.53
CA ALA A 94 -15.05 -9.95 21.98
C ALA A 94 -14.37 -8.78 22.72
N GLU A 95 -15.13 -7.77 23.12
CA GLU A 95 -14.66 -6.65 23.96
C GLU A 95 -14.17 -7.14 25.32
N ALA A 96 -14.96 -7.96 26.01
CA ALA A 96 -14.55 -8.55 27.29
C ALA A 96 -13.23 -9.32 27.17
N ARG A 97 -13.07 -10.15 26.13
CA ARG A 97 -11.82 -10.88 25.84
C ARG A 97 -10.66 -9.93 25.50
N CYS A 98 -10.94 -8.83 24.81
CA CYS A 98 -9.93 -7.83 24.49
C CYS A 98 -9.47 -7.05 25.73
N LEU A 99 -10.37 -6.79 26.68
CA LEU A 99 -10.01 -6.18 27.95
C LEU A 99 -9.19 -7.12 28.81
N ALA A 100 -9.62 -8.38 28.93
CA ALA A 100 -8.95 -9.38 29.75
C ALA A 100 -7.48 -9.62 29.38
N ASP A 101 -7.13 -9.54 28.08
CA ASP A 101 -5.75 -9.76 27.64
C ASP A 101 -5.02 -8.48 27.17
N ALA A 102 -5.60 -7.31 27.40
CA ALA A 102 -5.05 -6.03 26.94
C ALA A 102 -3.60 -5.80 27.41
N GLU A 103 -3.32 -6.08 28.67
CA GLU A 103 -1.99 -5.91 29.27
C GLU A 103 -0.97 -6.91 28.69
N ALA A 104 -1.36 -8.18 28.56
CA ALA A 104 -0.49 -9.19 27.95
C ALA A 104 -0.13 -8.84 26.49
N ARG A 105 -1.10 -8.36 25.73
CA ARG A 105 -0.89 -7.87 24.35
C ARG A 105 0.03 -6.65 24.31
N ARG A 106 -0.11 -5.71 25.27
CA ARG A 106 0.76 -4.53 25.37
C ARG A 106 2.20 -4.94 25.63
N ARG A 107 2.43 -5.82 26.62
CA ARG A 107 3.76 -6.35 26.96
C ARG A 107 4.39 -7.08 25.76
N ARG A 108 3.61 -7.90 25.04
CA ARG A 108 4.09 -8.58 23.83
C ARG A 108 4.49 -7.58 22.75
N ARG A 109 3.66 -6.57 22.47
CA ARG A 109 3.99 -5.51 21.49
C ARG A 109 5.27 -4.76 21.86
N ALA A 110 5.47 -4.44 23.13
CA ALA A 110 6.69 -3.78 23.60
C ALA A 110 7.93 -4.65 23.39
N ARG A 111 7.88 -5.94 23.77
CA ARG A 111 8.98 -6.88 23.51
C ARG A 111 9.29 -7.01 22.02
N ASP A 112 8.25 -7.15 21.19
CA ASP A 112 8.40 -7.28 19.75
C ASP A 112 8.93 -5.97 19.10
N ALA A 113 8.58 -4.82 19.66
CA ALA A 113 9.13 -3.53 19.23
C ALA A 113 10.63 -3.43 19.57
N GLY A 114 11.03 -3.80 20.79
CA GLY A 114 12.44 -3.85 21.20
C GLY A 114 13.27 -4.80 20.31
N ARG A 115 12.77 -6.02 20.06
CA ARG A 115 13.45 -6.97 19.17
C ARG A 115 13.60 -6.39 17.76
N ARG A 116 12.55 -5.79 17.21
CA ARG A 116 12.61 -5.16 15.88
C ARG A 116 13.59 -3.99 15.83
N ALA A 117 13.72 -3.20 16.89
CA ALA A 117 14.70 -2.11 16.94
C ALA A 117 16.14 -2.65 16.83
N VAL A 118 16.47 -3.69 17.60
CA VAL A 118 17.78 -4.34 17.52
C VAL A 118 18.05 -4.95 16.14
N GLU A 119 17.06 -5.61 15.53
CA GLU A 119 17.15 -6.14 14.17
C GLU A 119 17.38 -5.01 13.13
N ASP A 120 16.74 -3.85 13.31
CA ASP A 120 16.90 -2.71 12.41
C ASP A 120 18.28 -2.07 12.57
N GLU A 121 18.78 -1.92 13.78
CA GLU A 121 20.15 -1.43 14.04
C GLU A 121 21.20 -2.33 13.38
N ARG A 122 21.08 -3.65 13.57
CA ARG A 122 21.97 -4.61 12.91
C ARG A 122 21.90 -4.49 11.39
N PHE A 123 20.68 -4.48 10.84
CA PHE A 123 20.49 -4.33 9.41
C PHE A 123 21.13 -3.04 8.86
N VAL A 124 20.98 -1.91 9.56
CA VAL A 124 21.60 -0.64 9.16
C VAL A 124 23.12 -0.74 9.21
N ALA A 125 23.69 -1.37 10.24
CA ALA A 125 25.14 -1.56 10.34
C ALA A 125 25.67 -2.45 9.21
N ASP A 126 25.02 -3.59 8.95
CA ASP A 126 25.43 -4.53 7.90
C ASP A 126 25.30 -3.90 6.50
N PHE A 127 24.19 -3.16 6.26
CA PHE A 127 23.99 -2.47 4.99
C PHE A 127 25.03 -1.35 4.79
N ALA A 128 25.37 -0.59 5.83
CA ALA A 128 26.39 0.45 5.77
C ALA A 128 27.79 -0.14 5.53
N ALA A 129 28.10 -1.30 6.15
CA ALA A 129 29.34 -2.02 5.89
C ALA A 129 29.43 -2.46 4.43
N GLU A 130 28.32 -2.95 3.86
CA GLU A 130 28.27 -3.36 2.46
C GLU A 130 28.39 -2.16 1.50
N VAL A 131 27.78 -1.01 1.84
CA VAL A 131 28.01 0.25 1.09
C VAL A 131 29.51 0.58 1.06
N ARG A 132 30.19 0.53 2.20
CA ARG A 132 31.63 0.84 2.28
C ARG A 132 32.49 -0.21 1.57
N ARG A 133 32.07 -1.47 1.54
CA ARG A 133 32.77 -2.52 0.77
C ARG A 133 32.70 -2.25 -0.73
N LEU A 134 31.54 -1.86 -1.23
CA LEU A 134 31.31 -1.58 -2.67
C LEU A 134 31.81 -0.20 -3.09
N PHE A 135 31.83 0.76 -2.16
CA PHE A 135 32.22 2.16 -2.36
C PHE A 135 33.19 2.60 -1.26
N PRO A 136 34.46 2.18 -1.32
CA PRO A 136 35.44 2.43 -0.22
C PRO A 136 35.67 3.91 0.10
N GLY A 137 35.50 4.80 -0.88
CA GLY A 137 35.60 6.26 -0.71
C GLY A 137 34.33 6.92 -0.18
N CYS A 138 33.25 6.16 0.07
CA CYS A 138 32.05 6.72 0.66
C CYS A 138 32.29 7.07 2.15
N PRO A 139 32.04 8.33 2.60
CA PRO A 139 32.17 8.69 4.00
C PRO A 139 31.32 7.80 4.90
N ALA A 140 31.85 7.41 6.07
CA ALA A 140 31.18 6.51 6.99
C ALA A 140 29.79 6.98 7.42
N GLU A 141 29.66 8.27 7.73
CA GLU A 141 28.35 8.88 8.07
C GLU A 141 27.38 8.83 6.90
N ARG A 142 27.88 9.02 5.68
CA ARG A 142 27.06 8.92 4.47
C ARG A 142 26.57 7.50 4.24
N ALA A 143 27.43 6.51 4.42
CA ALA A 143 27.05 5.10 4.32
C ALA A 143 25.97 4.73 5.33
N LEU A 144 26.07 5.19 6.58
CA LEU A 144 25.06 5.01 7.62
C LEU A 144 23.73 5.70 7.25
N ALA A 145 23.79 6.91 6.74
CA ALA A 145 22.58 7.65 6.31
C ALA A 145 21.86 6.93 5.15
N ILE A 146 22.61 6.42 4.17
CA ILE A 146 22.08 5.62 3.07
C ILE A 146 21.40 4.36 3.60
N ALA A 147 22.07 3.64 4.50
CA ALA A 147 21.57 2.40 5.09
C ALA A 147 20.28 2.63 5.90
N ALA A 148 20.25 3.65 6.76
CA ALA A 148 19.10 4.02 7.56
C ALA A 148 17.91 4.40 6.67
N HIS A 149 18.15 5.21 5.62
CA HIS A 149 17.12 5.58 4.67
C HIS A 149 16.58 4.38 3.88
N ALA A 150 17.45 3.52 3.34
CA ALA A 150 17.06 2.34 2.59
C ALA A 150 16.33 1.32 3.48
N GLY A 151 16.76 1.19 4.75
CA GLY A 151 16.26 0.26 5.74
C GLY A 151 14.98 0.66 6.46
N ALA A 152 14.41 1.86 6.23
CA ALA A 152 13.21 2.32 6.94
C ALA A 152 12.01 1.38 6.71
N ARG A 153 11.42 0.85 7.81
CA ARG A 153 10.28 -0.08 7.74
C ARG A 153 9.05 0.59 7.13
N GLY A 154 8.31 -0.16 6.33
CA GLY A 154 7.06 0.31 5.70
C GLY A 154 7.25 1.34 4.59
N SER A 155 8.49 1.70 4.24
CA SER A 155 8.79 2.71 3.23
C SER A 155 8.66 2.22 1.79
N GLY A 156 8.65 0.90 1.55
CA GLY A 156 8.71 0.31 0.22
C GLY A 156 10.06 0.50 -0.49
N ARG A 157 11.10 0.96 0.22
CA ARG A 157 12.44 1.20 -0.34
C ARG A 157 13.19 -0.10 -0.58
N VAL A 158 14.22 -0.02 -1.42
CA VAL A 158 15.01 -1.18 -1.91
C VAL A 158 15.62 -2.01 -0.78
N GLY A 159 16.09 -1.40 0.31
CA GLY A 159 16.66 -2.12 1.46
C GLY A 159 15.68 -3.07 2.16
N ARG A 160 14.37 -2.90 2.00
CA ARG A 160 13.34 -3.80 2.55
C ARG A 160 12.80 -4.81 1.53
N SER A 161 13.28 -4.78 0.29
CA SER A 161 13.05 -5.85 -0.69
C SER A 161 13.76 -7.15 -0.29
N ALA A 162 13.46 -8.26 -0.95
CA ALA A 162 14.18 -9.52 -0.73
C ALA A 162 15.68 -9.37 -1.02
N ALA A 163 16.03 -8.75 -2.16
CA ALA A 163 17.40 -8.45 -2.55
C ALA A 163 18.11 -7.51 -1.55
N GLY A 164 17.41 -6.48 -1.06
CA GLY A 164 17.96 -5.56 -0.05
C GLY A 164 18.23 -6.24 1.28
N ARG A 165 17.35 -7.15 1.73
CA ARG A 165 17.59 -7.95 2.94
C ARG A 165 18.73 -8.95 2.79
N ALA A 166 18.95 -9.43 1.57
CA ALA A 166 20.10 -10.28 1.23
C ALA A 166 21.39 -9.47 0.96
N LEU A 167 21.34 -8.13 1.10
CA LEU A 167 22.46 -7.23 0.84
C LEU A 167 23.05 -7.41 -0.56
N SER A 168 22.21 -7.70 -1.57
CA SER A 168 22.72 -7.89 -2.93
C SER A 168 23.40 -6.63 -3.45
N GLU A 169 24.46 -6.79 -4.23
CA GLU A 169 25.24 -5.69 -4.82
C GLU A 169 24.35 -4.71 -5.59
N GLU A 170 23.37 -5.22 -6.35
CA GLU A 170 22.42 -4.39 -7.11
C GLU A 170 21.52 -3.57 -6.20
N ALA A 171 21.03 -4.14 -5.10
CA ALA A 171 20.14 -3.45 -4.17
C ALA A 171 20.90 -2.35 -3.40
N VAL A 172 22.12 -2.65 -2.96
CA VAL A 172 22.99 -1.69 -2.27
C VAL A 172 23.40 -0.57 -3.22
N THR A 173 23.83 -0.89 -4.43
CA THR A 173 24.17 0.09 -5.47
C THR A 173 22.96 0.97 -5.83
N SER A 174 21.78 0.39 -5.94
CA SER A 174 20.54 1.15 -6.18
C SER A 174 20.22 2.14 -5.06
N ALA A 175 20.49 1.76 -3.80
CA ALA A 175 20.31 2.66 -2.65
C ALA A 175 21.31 3.81 -2.67
N VAL A 176 22.57 3.53 -2.99
CA VAL A 176 23.64 4.55 -3.13
C VAL A 176 23.28 5.52 -4.25
N VAL A 177 22.98 5.04 -5.45
CA VAL A 177 22.57 5.88 -6.59
C VAL A 177 21.35 6.73 -6.28
N ALA A 178 20.36 6.17 -5.59
CA ALA A 178 19.18 6.93 -5.16
C ALA A 178 19.56 8.04 -4.18
N SER A 179 20.43 7.77 -3.21
CA SER A 179 20.89 8.78 -2.25
C SER A 179 21.68 9.90 -2.95
N VAL A 180 22.66 9.55 -3.79
CA VAL A 180 23.45 10.54 -4.55
C VAL A 180 22.55 11.43 -5.39
N ARG A 181 21.56 10.83 -6.07
CA ARG A 181 20.59 11.57 -6.89
C ARG A 181 19.89 12.69 -6.11
N HIS A 182 19.42 12.39 -4.92
CA HIS A 182 18.63 13.32 -4.12
C HIS A 182 19.47 14.32 -3.32
N THR A 183 20.72 13.97 -2.99
CA THR A 183 21.53 14.77 -2.10
C THR A 183 22.64 15.55 -2.81
N ASP A 184 23.23 14.99 -3.86
CA ASP A 184 24.41 15.51 -4.51
C ASP A 184 24.12 16.12 -5.89
N THR A 185 22.81 16.15 -6.30
CA THR A 185 22.39 16.70 -7.60
C THR A 185 21.15 17.59 -7.45
N PRO A 186 20.85 18.46 -8.41
CA PRO A 186 19.64 19.26 -8.42
C PRO A 186 18.37 18.50 -8.82
N TYR A 187 18.35 17.15 -8.69
CA TYR A 187 17.25 16.30 -9.15
C TYR A 187 15.90 16.73 -8.60
N ASP A 188 15.82 17.00 -7.30
CA ASP A 188 14.54 17.36 -6.66
C ASP A 188 14.04 18.73 -7.16
N GLN A 189 14.94 19.68 -7.41
CA GLN A 189 14.60 20.98 -8.00
C GLN A 189 14.06 20.81 -9.42
N LEU A 190 14.69 19.95 -10.25
CA LEU A 190 14.23 19.66 -11.60
C LEU A 190 12.81 19.05 -11.59
N ILE A 191 12.55 18.12 -10.67
CA ILE A 191 11.19 17.52 -10.53
C ILE A 191 10.17 18.57 -10.09
N MET A 192 10.52 19.42 -9.13
CA MET A 192 9.64 20.51 -8.65
C MET A 192 9.36 21.57 -9.71
N SER A 193 10.29 21.80 -10.63
CA SER A 193 10.08 22.68 -11.80
C SER A 193 9.30 22.02 -12.95
N GLY A 194 8.81 20.78 -12.78
CA GLY A 194 7.98 20.10 -13.76
C GLY A 194 8.76 19.31 -14.82
N VAL A 195 10.08 19.17 -14.70
CA VAL A 195 10.87 18.35 -15.62
C VAL A 195 10.48 16.88 -15.48
N PRO A 196 10.20 16.17 -16.58
CA PRO A 196 9.88 14.74 -16.55
C PRO A 196 10.98 13.93 -15.86
N ARG A 197 10.61 12.89 -15.08
CA ARG A 197 11.57 12.08 -14.30
C ARG A 197 12.68 11.46 -15.13
N TRP A 198 12.39 11.03 -16.35
CA TRP A 198 13.38 10.44 -17.24
C TRP A 198 14.43 11.48 -17.69
N GLU A 199 13.97 12.68 -18.03
CA GLU A 199 14.82 13.80 -18.44
C GLU A 199 15.65 14.35 -17.27
N ALA A 200 15.04 14.53 -16.10
CA ALA A 200 15.77 14.92 -14.90
C ALA A 200 16.88 13.92 -14.56
N ARG A 201 16.64 12.61 -14.71
CA ARG A 201 17.66 11.57 -14.51
C ARG A 201 18.78 11.64 -15.55
N GLU A 202 18.46 11.93 -16.79
CA GLU A 202 19.42 12.08 -17.87
C GLU A 202 20.34 13.29 -17.61
N ARG A 203 19.77 14.44 -17.22
CA ARG A 203 20.52 15.67 -16.91
C ARG A 203 21.52 15.50 -15.77
N ILE A 204 21.21 14.68 -14.78
CA ILE A 204 22.08 14.48 -13.60
C ILE A 204 22.99 13.24 -13.74
N ALA A 205 22.87 12.48 -14.80
CA ALA A 205 23.49 11.15 -14.92
C ALA A 205 25.03 11.21 -14.77
N GLU A 206 25.67 12.24 -15.32
CA GLU A 206 27.13 12.37 -15.26
C GLU A 206 27.57 12.71 -13.82
N THR A 207 26.92 13.67 -13.16
CA THR A 207 27.22 14.00 -11.75
C THR A 207 27.10 12.79 -10.83
N VAL A 208 26.04 11.96 -11.03
CA VAL A 208 25.90 10.72 -10.27
C VAL A 208 27.06 9.76 -10.53
N ARG A 209 27.50 9.61 -11.78
CA ARG A 209 28.64 8.75 -12.16
C ARG A 209 29.94 9.26 -11.55
N GLU A 210 30.17 10.58 -11.56
CA GLU A 210 31.36 11.19 -10.99
C GLU A 210 31.47 10.96 -9.48
N VAL A 211 30.39 11.22 -8.73
CA VAL A 211 30.35 10.99 -7.28
C VAL A 211 30.60 9.52 -6.96
N VAL A 212 29.90 8.61 -7.63
CA VAL A 212 30.04 7.16 -7.39
C VAL A 212 31.43 6.65 -7.79
N ARG A 213 32.00 7.16 -8.86
CA ARG A 213 33.39 6.86 -9.27
C ARG A 213 34.40 7.38 -8.26
N GLY A 214 34.19 8.62 -7.73
CA GLY A 214 35.01 9.21 -6.67
C GLY A 214 35.01 8.37 -5.39
N TRP A 215 33.96 7.61 -5.14
CA TRP A 215 33.89 6.65 -4.02
C TRP A 215 34.48 5.28 -4.33
N GLY A 216 35.11 5.10 -5.50
CA GLY A 216 35.70 3.82 -5.92
C GLY A 216 34.70 2.77 -6.38
N GLY A 217 33.46 3.19 -6.66
CA GLY A 217 32.44 2.28 -7.17
C GLY A 217 32.73 1.76 -8.58
N ARG A 218 32.28 0.53 -8.87
CA ARG A 218 32.37 -0.05 -10.21
C ARG A 218 31.58 0.77 -11.22
N PRO A 219 31.96 0.77 -12.53
CA PRO A 219 31.24 1.49 -13.57
C PRO A 219 29.76 1.10 -13.60
N LEU A 220 28.86 2.04 -13.40
CA LEU A 220 27.41 1.85 -13.41
C LEU A 220 26.88 1.68 -14.83
N ARG A 221 27.00 0.49 -15.42
CA ARG A 221 26.64 0.27 -16.84
C ARG A 221 25.14 0.35 -17.17
N ALA A 222 24.22 0.25 -16.20
CA ALA A 222 22.77 0.19 -16.47
C ALA A 222 21.84 0.91 -15.48
N LEU A 223 22.29 1.26 -14.28
CA LEU A 223 21.41 1.77 -13.21
C LEU A 223 21.08 3.26 -13.29
N VAL A 224 21.86 4.03 -14.04
CA VAL A 224 21.66 5.49 -14.19
C VAL A 224 20.73 5.79 -15.35
N ALA A 225 20.74 5.01 -16.42
CA ALA A 225 19.75 5.07 -17.48
C ALA A 225 18.45 4.46 -16.97
N GLY A 226 17.47 5.33 -16.67
CA GLY A 226 16.13 4.87 -16.33
C GLY A 226 15.66 3.82 -17.31
N HIS A 227 15.11 2.71 -16.82
CA HIS A 227 14.45 1.71 -17.64
C HIS A 227 13.49 2.45 -18.59
N ARG A 228 13.82 2.55 -19.85
CA ARG A 228 12.85 2.83 -20.91
C ARG A 228 11.90 1.62 -20.93
N ARG A 229 10.90 1.59 -20.06
CA ARG A 229 9.71 0.81 -20.36
C ARG A 229 9.15 1.49 -21.61
N ALA A 230 9.27 0.81 -22.73
CA ALA A 230 8.55 1.14 -23.93
C ALA A 230 7.09 1.39 -23.51
N GLY A 231 6.63 2.62 -23.72
CA GLY A 231 5.26 2.99 -23.46
C GLY A 231 4.36 2.19 -24.40
N ALA A 232 3.79 1.10 -23.90
CA ALA A 232 2.51 0.64 -24.39
C ALA A 232 1.48 1.63 -23.85
N GLY A 233 1.28 2.72 -24.57
CA GLY A 233 0.11 3.57 -24.38
C GLY A 233 -1.14 2.69 -24.48
N PRO A 234 -2.20 2.98 -23.71
CA PRO A 234 -3.47 2.31 -23.92
C PRO A 234 -3.93 2.65 -25.34
N THR A 235 -3.90 1.67 -26.24
CA THR A 235 -4.59 1.76 -27.51
C THR A 235 -6.06 1.96 -27.19
N ASN A 236 -6.50 3.19 -27.40
CA ASN A 236 -7.89 3.57 -27.41
C ASN A 236 -8.54 2.83 -28.59
N ARG A 237 -9.05 1.64 -28.34
CA ARG A 237 -9.90 0.92 -29.29
C ARG A 237 -11.21 1.67 -29.34
N THR A 238 -11.31 2.62 -30.23
CA THR A 238 -12.55 3.16 -30.75
C THR A 238 -13.46 1.97 -31.08
N ARG A 239 -14.54 1.86 -30.34
CA ARG A 239 -15.67 0.99 -30.67
C ARG A 239 -16.31 1.59 -31.93
N GLU A 240 -15.96 1.05 -33.09
CA GLU A 240 -16.76 1.22 -34.29
C GLU A 240 -18.14 0.65 -34.04
N THR A 241 -19.12 1.54 -34.07
CA THR A 241 -20.54 1.26 -34.19
C THR A 241 -20.77 0.50 -35.49
N ARG A 242 -21.09 -0.77 -35.39
CA ARG A 242 -21.70 -1.54 -36.49
C ARG A 242 -23.20 -1.25 -36.49
N GLU A 243 -23.58 -0.26 -37.27
CA GLU A 243 -24.91 -0.22 -37.88
C GLU A 243 -24.95 -1.30 -38.97
N GLY A 244 -25.99 -2.09 -38.94
CA GLY A 244 -26.27 -3.12 -39.97
C GLY A 244 -27.61 -3.75 -39.68
N ARG A 245 -28.61 -3.07 -40.18
CA ARG A 245 -29.68 -3.57 -41.10
C ARG A 245 -30.25 -4.96 -40.79
N GLY A 246 -31.54 -4.96 -40.46
CA GLY A 246 -32.60 -5.39 -41.35
C GLY A 246 -32.80 -6.92 -41.29
N GLU A 247 -33.87 -7.43 -40.86
CA GLU A 247 -35.02 -7.68 -41.73
C GLU A 247 -36.11 -8.42 -40.89
N VAL A 248 -37.27 -7.97 -41.17
CA VAL A 248 -38.58 -8.55 -40.86
C VAL A 248 -38.66 -10.01 -41.35
N ILE A 249 -39.33 -10.90 -40.61
CA ILE A 249 -40.38 -11.84 -41.08
C ILE A 249 -40.81 -12.75 -39.90
N GLY A 250 -42.14 -12.86 -39.69
CA GLY A 250 -42.80 -13.98 -39.02
C GLY A 250 -43.52 -13.60 -37.75
#